data_293c4e1ac348eface243406d1b21178e
#
_entry.id   293c4e1ac348eface243406d1b21178e
#
_cell.length_a   1.000
_cell.length_b   1.000
_cell.length_c   1.000
_cell.angle_alpha   90.00
_cell.angle_beta   90.00
_cell.angle_gamma   90.00
#
_symmetry.space_group_name_H-M   'P 1'
#
loop_
_entity.id
_entity.type
_entity.pdbx_description
1 polymer ?
#
loop_
_entity_poly.entity_id
_entity_poly.type
_entity_poly.pdbx_seq_one_letter_code
_entity_poly.pdbx_strand_id
1 'polypeptide(L)'
;MLQYVRIKAEATIDNPNALPLHFDVVIDDEGTVMGTAPIFGCEGEICRAGGDSQPFVLYDSGEMDYGLAFESPDRCYNLNLRQDRVFVGRILMLRGDSGFQESRRITQVKPLVPADASTQA
;
A
#
# COMPACT_ATOMS: atom_id res chain seq x y z
N MET A 1 -21.19 -4.00 1.01
CA MET A 1 -20.47 -5.26 0.83
C MET A 1 -18.99 -5.03 0.91
N LEU A 2 -18.29 -5.89 1.61
CA LEU A 2 -16.84 -5.76 1.73
C LEU A 2 -16.14 -6.41 0.54
N GLN A 3 -15.03 -5.82 0.15
CA GLN A 3 -14.27 -6.31 -0.99
C GLN A 3 -12.79 -6.30 -0.65
N TYR A 4 -12.11 -7.39 -0.96
CA TYR A 4 -10.68 -7.48 -0.78
C TYR A 4 -10.02 -7.04 -2.08
N VAL A 5 -9.14 -6.04 -2.01
CA VAL A 5 -8.56 -5.46 -3.21
C VAL A 5 -7.05 -5.33 -3.07
N ARG A 6 -6.37 -5.39 -4.20
CA ARG A 6 -4.95 -5.06 -4.29
C ARG A 6 -4.83 -3.66 -4.86
N ILE A 7 -4.10 -2.83 -4.16
CA ILE A 7 -3.87 -1.45 -4.56
C ILE A 7 -2.45 -1.32 -5.07
N LYS A 8 -2.31 -0.63 -6.20
CA LYS A 8 -1.01 -0.22 -6.72
C LYS A 8 -0.96 1.28 -6.71
N ALA A 9 0.08 1.83 -6.10
CA ALA A 9 0.30 3.27 -6.05
C ALA A 9 1.66 3.57 -6.66
N GLU A 10 1.69 4.40 -7.69
CA GLU A 10 2.89 4.65 -8.47
C GLU A 10 3.44 6.05 -8.21
N ALA A 11 4.67 6.26 -8.66
CA ALA A 11 5.35 7.53 -8.52
C ALA A 11 4.52 8.67 -9.10
N THR A 12 4.66 9.84 -8.50
CA THR A 12 4.02 11.05 -8.99
C THR A 12 5.06 11.93 -9.67
N ILE A 13 4.61 13.04 -10.25
CA ILE A 13 5.50 13.99 -10.88
C ILE A 13 6.47 14.60 -9.85
N ASP A 14 6.06 14.67 -8.61
CA ASP A 14 6.91 15.22 -7.54
C ASP A 14 7.98 14.23 -7.09
N ASN A 15 7.75 12.95 -7.31
CA ASN A 15 8.68 11.90 -6.90
C ASN A 15 8.80 10.87 -8.03
N PRO A 16 9.37 11.28 -9.19
CA PRO A 16 9.29 10.45 -10.39
C PRO A 16 10.10 9.16 -10.32
N ASN A 17 11.08 9.09 -9.42
CA ASN A 17 11.91 7.89 -9.29
C ASN A 17 11.48 6.98 -8.16
N ALA A 18 10.37 7.29 -7.51
CA ALA A 18 9.91 6.48 -6.39
C ALA A 18 9.40 5.13 -6.87
N LEU A 19 9.66 4.11 -6.09
CA LEU A 19 9.18 2.77 -6.41
C LEU A 19 7.70 2.65 -6.10
N PRO A 20 6.98 1.83 -6.85
CA PRO A 20 5.55 1.65 -6.59
C PRO A 20 5.30 0.93 -5.27
N LEU A 21 4.15 1.20 -4.68
CA LEU A 21 3.69 0.49 -3.50
C LEU A 21 2.56 -0.43 -3.92
N HIS A 22 2.54 -1.63 -3.36
CA HIS A 22 1.48 -2.60 -3.55
C HIS A 22 1.01 -3.07 -2.19
N PHE A 23 -0.29 -3.14 -1.97
CA PHE A 23 -0.81 -3.67 -0.71
C PHE A 23 -2.24 -4.14 -0.87
N ASP A 24 -2.63 -5.06 0.00
CA ASP A 24 -3.93 -5.70 -0.05
C ASP A 24 -4.76 -5.26 1.14
N VAL A 25 -5.96 -4.79 0.87
CA VAL A 25 -6.84 -4.25 1.92
C VAL A 25 -8.29 -4.67 1.68
N VAL A 26 -9.07 -4.60 2.73
CA VAL A 26 -10.52 -4.78 2.64
C VAL A 26 -11.15 -3.39 2.65
N ILE A 27 -12.01 -3.13 1.69
CA ILE A 27 -12.73 -1.87 1.60
C ILE A 27 -14.23 -2.12 1.52
N ASP A 28 -15.01 -1.12 1.91
CA ASP A 28 -16.46 -1.19 1.74
C ASP A 28 -16.87 -0.62 0.37
N ASP A 29 -18.16 -0.48 0.14
CA ASP A 29 -18.67 -0.01 -1.15
C ASP A 29 -18.24 1.41 -1.46
N GLU A 30 -17.86 2.17 -0.45
CA GLU A 30 -17.44 3.56 -0.64
C GLU A 30 -15.93 3.72 -0.72
N GLY A 31 -15.20 2.63 -0.60
CA GLY A 31 -13.75 2.67 -0.64
C GLY A 31 -13.08 2.89 0.71
N THR A 32 -13.84 2.86 1.79
CA THR A 32 -13.27 3.02 3.12
C THR A 32 -12.54 1.75 3.53
N VAL A 33 -11.30 1.91 3.99
CA VAL A 33 -10.52 0.77 4.50
C VAL A 33 -11.15 0.27 5.78
N MET A 34 -11.43 -1.02 5.83
CA MET A 34 -12.15 -1.63 6.93
C MET A 34 -11.22 -2.39 7.85
N GLY A 35 -11.57 -2.37 9.13
CA GLY A 35 -10.84 -3.13 10.14
C GLY A 35 -9.57 -2.43 10.60
N THR A 36 -8.93 -3.03 11.60
CA THR A 36 -7.71 -2.50 12.20
C THR A 36 -6.55 -3.48 12.07
N ALA A 37 -6.75 -4.59 11.37
CA ALA A 37 -5.69 -5.57 11.19
C ALA A 37 -4.54 -4.97 10.39
N PRO A 38 -3.32 -5.43 10.62
CA PRO A 38 -2.18 -4.98 9.83
C PRO A 38 -2.38 -5.28 8.35
N ILE A 39 -1.92 -4.36 7.52
CA ILE A 39 -1.99 -4.48 6.07
C ILE A 39 -0.61 -4.85 5.57
N PHE A 40 -0.54 -5.90 4.75
CA PHE A 40 0.73 -6.35 4.20
C PHE A 40 0.91 -5.82 2.79
N GLY A 41 2.12 -5.37 2.48
CA GLY A 41 2.42 -4.86 1.16
C GLY A 41 3.88 -4.97 0.83
N CYS A 42 4.25 -4.42 -0.31
CA CYS A 42 5.65 -4.32 -0.68
C CYS A 42 5.90 -3.06 -1.51
N GLU A 43 7.12 -2.58 -1.41
CA GLU A 43 7.61 -1.47 -2.21
C GLU A 43 8.47 -2.06 -3.32
N GLY A 44 8.22 -1.68 -4.57
CA GLY A 44 8.91 -2.22 -5.72
C GLY A 44 8.03 -3.18 -6.50
N GLU A 45 8.63 -3.91 -7.43
CA GLU A 45 7.90 -4.86 -8.24
C GLU A 45 7.49 -6.07 -7.42
N ILE A 46 6.23 -6.44 -7.53
CA ILE A 46 5.69 -7.55 -6.73
C ILE A 46 6.30 -8.87 -7.13
N CYS A 47 6.73 -9.59 -6.11
CA CYS A 47 6.93 -11.04 -6.19
C CYS A 47 7.82 -11.54 -7.32
N ARG A 48 8.82 -10.77 -7.68
CA ARG A 48 9.78 -11.25 -8.66
C ARG A 48 10.95 -11.87 -7.92
N ALA A 49 11.22 -13.12 -8.23
CA ALA A 49 12.39 -13.78 -7.69
C ALA A 49 13.63 -12.97 -8.07
N GLY A 50 14.42 -12.56 -7.08
CA GLY A 50 15.57 -11.71 -7.33
C GLY A 50 15.25 -10.26 -7.59
N GLY A 51 13.99 -9.85 -7.41
CA GLY A 51 13.62 -8.46 -7.58
C GLY A 51 13.96 -7.61 -6.37
N ASP A 52 13.85 -6.30 -6.52
CA ASP A 52 14.21 -5.34 -5.49
C ASP A 52 13.03 -4.96 -4.60
N SER A 53 12.05 -5.83 -4.48
CA SER A 53 10.89 -5.51 -3.66
C SER A 53 11.21 -5.65 -2.18
N GLN A 54 10.65 -4.74 -1.39
CA GLN A 54 10.83 -4.72 0.06
C GLN A 54 9.46 -4.83 0.71
N PRO A 55 9.20 -5.91 1.43
CA PRO A 55 7.92 -6.05 2.10
C PRO A 55 7.80 -5.08 3.27
N PHE A 56 6.58 -4.68 3.56
CA PHE A 56 6.29 -3.86 4.72
C PHE A 56 4.96 -4.27 5.33
N VAL A 57 4.77 -3.87 6.58
CA VAL A 57 3.51 -4.00 7.27
C VAL A 57 3.03 -2.60 7.60
N LEU A 58 1.79 -2.30 7.25
CA LEU A 58 1.16 -1.02 7.58
C LEU A 58 0.21 -1.25 8.73
N TYR A 59 0.49 -0.59 9.85
CA TYR A 59 -0.33 -0.73 11.05
C TYR A 59 -1.51 0.22 11.02
N ASP A 60 -2.45 -0.04 11.90
CA ASP A 60 -3.65 0.76 12.05
C ASP A 60 -3.34 2.25 12.29
N SER A 61 -2.24 2.52 12.95
CA SER A 61 -1.79 3.89 13.22
C SER A 61 -1.30 4.62 11.98
N GLY A 62 -1.06 3.91 10.89
CA GLY A 62 -0.44 4.48 9.70
C GLY A 62 1.06 4.22 9.61
N GLU A 63 1.64 3.68 10.67
CA GLU A 63 3.08 3.41 10.67
C GLU A 63 3.42 2.25 9.75
N MET A 64 4.47 2.41 8.96
CA MET A 64 4.97 1.37 8.07
C MET A 64 6.24 0.77 8.64
N ASP A 65 6.29 -0.56 8.68
CA ASP A 65 7.40 -1.31 9.23
C ASP A 65 8.00 -2.17 8.13
N TYR A 66 9.25 -1.91 7.78
CA TYR A 66 9.97 -2.66 6.74
C TYR A 66 10.79 -3.82 7.32
N GLY A 67 10.72 -4.02 8.62
CA GLY A 67 11.41 -5.13 9.27
C GLY A 67 12.83 -4.79 9.67
N LEU A 68 13.42 -5.72 10.40
CA LEU A 68 14.74 -5.51 11.00
C LEU A 68 15.86 -5.40 9.96
N ALA A 69 15.68 -6.01 8.81
CA ALA A 69 16.69 -5.97 7.76
C ALA A 69 16.91 -4.56 7.21
N PHE A 70 16.00 -3.66 7.50
CA PHE A 70 16.06 -2.29 7.02
C PHE A 70 16.03 -1.32 8.18
N GLU A 71 16.76 -1.63 9.22
CA GLU A 71 16.88 -0.77 10.36
C GLU A 71 17.61 0.49 9.98
N SER A 72 16.90 1.46 9.56
CA SER A 72 17.41 2.80 9.43
C SER A 72 16.49 3.67 10.26
N PRO A 73 17.03 4.52 11.12
CA PRO A 73 16.19 5.46 11.86
C PRO A 73 15.35 6.31 10.93
N ASP A 74 15.80 6.44 9.69
CA ASP A 74 15.12 7.25 8.70
C ASP A 74 13.98 6.51 8.01
N ARG A 75 13.74 5.27 8.38
CA ARG A 75 12.70 4.46 7.73
C ARG A 75 11.46 4.26 8.59
N CYS A 76 11.19 5.21 9.44
CA CYS A 76 9.92 5.26 10.14
C CYS A 76 8.97 6.11 9.32
N TYR A 77 8.16 5.46 8.52
CA TYR A 77 7.22 6.16 7.66
C TYR A 77 5.80 6.03 8.16
N ASN A 78 5.00 7.02 7.83
CA ASN A 78 3.56 6.97 8.01
C ASN A 78 2.89 7.13 6.67
N LEU A 79 1.94 6.26 6.39
CA LEU A 79 1.15 6.32 5.17
C LEU A 79 -0.28 6.69 5.53
N ASN A 80 -0.84 7.68 4.86
CA ASN A 80 -2.16 8.21 5.17
C ASN A 80 -3.31 7.44 4.52
N LEU A 81 -3.14 6.13 4.32
CA LEU A 81 -4.13 5.32 3.62
C LEU A 81 -5.52 5.38 4.23
N ARG A 82 -5.61 5.28 5.55
CA ARG A 82 -6.89 5.18 6.24
C ARG A 82 -7.60 6.51 6.42
N GLN A 83 -6.99 7.61 6.02
CA GLN A 83 -7.55 8.94 6.26
C GLN A 83 -8.57 9.36 5.21
N ASP A 84 -8.70 8.61 4.14
CA ASP A 84 -9.64 8.91 3.09
C ASP A 84 -9.99 7.63 2.36
N ARG A 85 -10.92 7.73 1.42
CA ARG A 85 -11.36 6.59 0.63
C ARG A 85 -10.32 6.16 -0.37
N VAL A 86 -10.36 4.88 -0.72
CA VAL A 86 -9.49 4.31 -1.75
C VAL A 86 -10.17 4.47 -3.10
N PHE A 87 -9.49 5.15 -4.03
CA PHE A 87 -9.97 5.28 -5.40
C PHE A 87 -8.79 5.57 -6.32
N VAL A 88 -8.93 5.19 -7.58
CA VAL A 88 -7.90 5.46 -8.57
C VAL A 88 -7.76 6.96 -8.75
N GLY A 89 -6.54 7.45 -8.66
CA GLY A 89 -6.24 8.87 -8.75
C GLY A 89 -5.93 9.52 -7.41
N ARG A 90 -6.27 8.88 -6.31
CA ARG A 90 -5.97 9.42 -4.98
C ARG A 90 -4.47 9.49 -4.75
N ILE A 91 -4.03 10.59 -4.16
CA ILE A 91 -2.62 10.76 -3.79
C ILE A 91 -2.44 10.30 -2.36
N LEU A 92 -1.53 9.35 -2.18
CA LEU A 92 -1.10 8.90 -0.86
C LEU A 92 0.16 9.64 -0.47
N MET A 93 0.31 9.92 0.81
CA MET A 93 1.50 10.59 1.34
C MET A 93 2.22 9.68 2.31
N LEU A 94 3.53 9.51 2.07
CA LEU A 94 4.44 8.89 3.02
C LEU A 94 5.19 10.00 3.72
N ARG A 95 5.22 9.95 5.04
CA ARG A 95 5.94 10.93 5.85
C ARG A 95 6.90 10.21 6.78
N GLY A 96 8.12 10.70 6.81
CA GLY A 96 9.13 10.20 7.74
C GLY A 96 9.42 11.19 8.84
N ASP A 97 10.19 10.74 9.83
CA ASP A 97 10.45 11.53 11.03
C ASP A 97 11.26 12.78 10.80
N SER A 98 12.08 12.80 9.77
CA SER A 98 13.00 13.91 9.53
C SER A 98 12.41 14.94 8.57
N GLY A 99 11.10 15.00 8.45
CA GLY A 99 10.46 15.90 7.48
C GLY A 99 10.42 15.31 6.09
N PHE A 100 10.86 14.09 5.93
CA PHE A 100 10.78 13.37 4.67
C PHE A 100 9.33 13.25 4.24
N GLN A 101 9.07 13.47 2.96
CA GLN A 101 7.72 13.41 2.44
C GLN A 101 7.77 12.97 0.99
N GLU A 102 7.01 11.92 0.68
CA GLU A 102 6.88 11.45 -0.70
C GLU A 102 5.42 11.20 -1.02
N SER A 103 5.08 11.31 -2.28
CA SER A 103 3.73 11.03 -2.73
C SER A 103 3.70 9.83 -3.67
N ARG A 104 2.55 9.18 -3.71
CA ARG A 104 2.25 8.11 -4.67
C ARG A 104 0.82 8.31 -5.12
N ARG A 105 0.54 7.96 -6.35
CA ARG A 105 -0.84 8.01 -6.86
C ARG A 105 -1.37 6.60 -7.01
N ILE A 106 -2.56 6.36 -6.48
CA ILE A 106 -3.22 5.09 -6.68
C ILE A 106 -3.59 4.99 -8.15
N THR A 107 -3.01 4.02 -8.86
CA THR A 107 -3.25 3.82 -10.28
C THR A 107 -4.08 2.59 -10.56
N GLN A 108 -4.22 1.69 -9.57
CA GLN A 108 -4.98 0.48 -9.76
C GLN A 108 -5.61 0.03 -8.44
N VAL A 109 -6.88 -0.32 -8.50
CA VAL A 109 -7.58 -0.96 -7.40
C VAL A 109 -8.19 -2.23 -8.01
N LYS A 110 -7.58 -3.36 -7.74
CA LYS A 110 -7.94 -4.61 -8.38
C LYS A 110 -8.58 -5.56 -7.38
N PRO A 111 -9.82 -6.00 -7.62
CA PRO A 111 -10.42 -6.99 -6.74
C PRO A 111 -9.59 -8.25 -6.71
N LEU A 112 -9.29 -8.72 -5.50
CA LEU A 112 -8.70 -10.03 -5.32
C LEU A 112 -9.85 -11.01 -5.22
N VAL A 113 -10.60 -11.09 -6.28
CA VAL A 113 -11.65 -12.06 -6.32
C VAL A 113 -10.99 -13.39 -6.18
N PRO A 114 -11.36 -14.14 -5.21
CA PRO A 114 -10.91 -15.50 -5.17
C PRO A 114 -11.30 -16.09 -6.50
N ALA A 115 -10.33 -16.22 -7.34
CA ALA A 115 -10.56 -16.83 -8.63
C ALA A 115 -11.29 -18.13 -8.45
N ASP A 116 -11.03 -18.72 -7.34
CA ASP A 116 -11.71 -19.90 -6.97
C ASP A 116 -13.18 -19.71 -6.88
N ALA A 117 -13.66 -18.63 -6.34
CA ALA A 117 -15.08 -18.46 -6.16
C ALA A 117 -15.83 -18.55 -7.47
N SER A 118 -15.21 -18.10 -8.53
CA SER A 118 -15.87 -18.13 -9.82
C SER A 118 -15.54 -19.36 -10.63
N THR A 119 -14.48 -20.03 -10.27
CA THR A 119 -14.02 -21.18 -11.04
C THR A 119 -14.32 -22.49 -10.38
N GLN A 120 -14.93 -22.41 -9.27
CA GLN A 120 -15.28 -23.59 -8.55
C GLN A 120 -16.36 -24.35 -9.19
N ALA A 121 -16.89 -23.81 -10.12
CA ALA A 121 -17.95 -24.49 -10.81
C ALA A 121 -17.54 -25.86 -11.26
#